data_1407c9e9ddeb334dfe3c4c2c1433b5d3
#
_entry.id   1407c9e9ddeb334dfe3c4c2c1433b5d3
#
_cell.length_a   1.000
_cell.length_b   1.000
_cell.length_c   1.000
_cell.angle_alpha   90.00
_cell.angle_beta   90.00
_cell.angle_gamma   90.00
#
_symmetry.space_group_name_H-M   'P 1'
#
loop_
_entity.id
_entity.type
_entity.pdbx_description
1 polymer ?
#
loop_
_entity_poly.entity_id
_entity_poly.type
_entity_poly.pdbx_seq_one_letter_code
_entity_poly.pdbx_strand_id
1 'polypeptide(L)'
;MKLKNIFNYYGLLAIFLYLTLIFGFYIDENLNFGAIGDWKLTDFPVINDLSINIKKTLQNYESYGHRHSPIYLIFLSLFKKIGLSIENIRFLHLNLSLFLIFFFYKCLILRFDKIEKNLLLLLSLSIFLSPTFRSLAIWPSSRLIGLIFFLISIY
;
A
#
# COMPACT_ATOMS: atom_id res chain seq x y z
N MET A 1 -5.78 -20.20 -30.55
CA MET A 1 -4.47 -20.46 -29.89
C MET A 1 -3.71 -19.22 -29.43
N LYS A 2 -4.00 -17.99 -29.90
CA LYS A 2 -3.27 -16.74 -29.53
C LYS A 2 -3.64 -16.11 -28.16
N LEU A 3 -4.89 -16.20 -27.70
CA LEU A 3 -5.33 -15.55 -26.46
C LEU A 3 -4.72 -16.13 -25.17
N LYS A 4 -4.48 -17.44 -25.11
CA LYS A 4 -3.91 -18.10 -23.93
C LYS A 4 -2.45 -17.68 -23.66
N ASN A 5 -1.69 -17.38 -24.71
CA ASN A 5 -0.30 -16.94 -24.59
C ASN A 5 -0.17 -15.48 -24.11
N ILE A 6 -1.09 -14.59 -24.51
CA ILE A 6 -1.08 -13.17 -24.14
C ILE A 6 -1.34 -13.02 -22.64
N PHE A 7 -2.29 -13.77 -22.10
CA PHE A 7 -2.57 -13.76 -20.65
C PHE A 7 -1.36 -14.21 -19.81
N ASN A 8 -0.54 -15.14 -20.34
CA ASN A 8 0.69 -15.56 -19.69
C ASN A 8 1.74 -14.44 -19.60
N TYR A 9 1.91 -13.61 -20.63
CA TYR A 9 2.93 -12.54 -20.64
C TYR A 9 2.61 -11.44 -19.62
N TYR A 10 1.35 -10.98 -19.53
CA TYR A 10 0.96 -9.95 -18.56
C TYR A 10 0.98 -10.49 -17.13
N GLY A 11 0.62 -11.75 -16.94
CA GLY A 11 0.75 -12.42 -15.65
C GLY A 11 2.21 -12.52 -15.19
N LEU A 12 3.11 -12.92 -16.09
CA LEU A 12 4.56 -12.96 -15.82
C LEU A 12 5.11 -11.55 -15.51
N LEU A 13 4.68 -10.53 -16.26
CA LEU A 13 5.07 -9.15 -15.99
C LEU A 13 4.60 -8.69 -14.61
N ALA A 14 3.35 -8.98 -14.25
CA ALA A 14 2.81 -8.62 -12.93
C ALA A 14 3.60 -9.31 -11.80
N ILE A 15 3.91 -10.60 -11.95
CA ILE A 15 4.74 -11.35 -10.99
C ILE A 15 6.14 -10.73 -10.92
N PHE A 16 6.78 -10.43 -12.04
CA PHE A 16 8.10 -9.80 -12.06
C PHE A 16 8.09 -8.45 -11.35
N LEU A 17 7.12 -7.59 -11.63
CA LEU A 17 6.98 -6.28 -10.99
C LEU A 17 6.74 -6.42 -9.47
N TYR A 18 5.90 -7.39 -9.07
CA TYR A 18 5.70 -7.69 -7.64
C TYR A 18 6.99 -8.17 -6.97
N LEU A 19 7.75 -9.05 -7.62
CA LEU A 19 9.05 -9.50 -7.10
C LEU A 19 10.05 -8.34 -6.95
N THR A 20 10.05 -7.37 -7.87
CA THR A 20 10.87 -6.15 -7.69
C THR A 20 10.44 -5.32 -6.49
N LEU A 21 9.14 -5.27 -6.17
CA LEU A 21 8.63 -4.59 -4.99
C LEU A 21 9.03 -5.33 -3.70
N ILE A 22 8.93 -6.66 -3.69
CA ILE A 22 9.43 -7.51 -2.59
C ILE A 22 10.93 -7.31 -2.38
N PHE A 23 11.72 -7.28 -3.47
CA PHE A 23 13.14 -6.99 -3.37
C PHE A 23 13.38 -5.61 -2.75
N GLY A 24 12.66 -4.57 -3.21
CA GLY A 24 12.69 -3.22 -2.63
C GLY A 24 12.38 -3.23 -1.13
N PHE A 25 11.42 -4.04 -0.70
CA PHE A 25 11.09 -4.20 0.73
C PHE A 25 12.28 -4.74 1.54
N TYR A 26 12.97 -5.77 1.05
CA TYR A 26 14.10 -6.38 1.75
C TYR A 26 15.34 -5.49 1.81
N ILE A 27 15.53 -4.59 0.83
CA ILE A 27 16.64 -3.62 0.85
C ILE A 27 16.25 -2.28 1.49
N ASP A 28 15.07 -2.18 2.11
CA ASP A 28 14.53 -0.95 2.68
C ASP A 28 14.49 0.22 1.67
N GLU A 29 14.06 -0.07 0.44
CA GLU A 29 14.00 0.91 -0.64
C GLU A 29 13.26 2.18 -0.19
N ASN A 30 13.87 3.33 -0.44
CA ASN A 30 13.35 4.64 -0.05
C ASN A 30 13.55 5.65 -1.17
N LEU A 31 12.75 5.55 -2.23
CA LEU A 31 12.78 6.46 -3.38
C LEU A 31 12.07 7.79 -3.10
N ASN A 32 11.22 7.83 -2.06
CA ASN A 32 10.60 9.04 -1.54
C ASN A 32 10.97 9.17 -0.06
N PHE A 33 11.93 10.03 0.22
CA PHE A 33 12.53 10.20 1.56
C PHE A 33 11.52 10.42 2.69
N GLY A 34 10.38 11.11 2.41
CA GLY A 34 9.33 11.35 3.39
C GLY A 34 8.69 10.06 3.94
N ALA A 35 8.55 9.00 3.14
CA ALA A 35 7.84 7.80 3.56
C ALA A 35 8.50 7.08 4.74
N ILE A 36 9.82 6.87 4.70
CA ILE A 36 10.56 6.25 5.81
C ILE A 36 10.62 7.17 7.03
N GLY A 37 10.73 8.50 6.80
CA GLY A 37 10.71 9.50 7.87
C GLY A 37 9.37 9.49 8.61
N ASP A 38 8.28 9.60 7.89
CA ASP A 38 6.92 9.53 8.46
C ASP A 38 6.74 8.22 9.25
N TRP A 39 7.15 7.08 8.68
CA TRP A 39 7.06 5.80 9.37
C TRP A 39 7.86 5.74 10.67
N LYS A 40 9.17 6.04 10.61
CA LYS A 40 10.06 5.86 11.77
C LYS A 40 9.85 6.90 12.87
N LEU A 41 9.54 8.15 12.49
CA LEU A 41 9.48 9.25 13.43
C LEU A 41 8.09 9.50 14.00
N THR A 42 7.03 9.14 13.25
CA THR A 42 5.64 9.46 13.64
C THR A 42 4.75 8.22 13.73
N ASP A 43 4.61 7.45 12.65
CA ASP A 43 3.59 6.40 12.58
C ASP A 43 3.90 5.23 13.52
N PHE A 44 5.14 4.75 13.52
CA PHE A 44 5.53 3.59 14.32
C PHE A 44 5.47 3.83 15.84
N PRO A 45 5.95 4.95 16.41
CA PRO A 45 5.76 5.28 17.82
C PRO A 45 4.28 5.27 18.22
N VAL A 46 3.41 5.90 17.41
CA VAL A 46 1.95 5.92 17.66
C VAL A 46 1.35 4.51 17.63
N ILE A 47 1.72 3.68 16.64
CA ILE A 47 1.25 2.28 16.57
C ILE A 47 1.65 1.50 17.83
N ASN A 48 2.87 1.71 18.30
CA ASN A 48 3.38 1.03 19.51
C ASN A 48 2.55 1.43 20.73
N ASP A 49 2.33 2.71 20.96
CA ASP A 49 1.57 3.21 22.09
C ASP A 49 0.07 2.84 21.99
N LEU A 50 -0.53 2.87 20.78
CA LEU A 50 -1.89 2.39 20.55
C LEU A 50 -2.03 0.89 20.86
N SER A 51 -1.00 0.09 20.58
CA SER A 51 -1.02 -1.35 20.90
C SER A 51 -1.06 -1.63 22.41
N ILE A 52 -0.52 -0.71 23.22
CA ILE A 52 -0.51 -0.79 24.70
C ILE A 52 -1.81 -0.24 25.27
N ASN A 53 -2.19 0.98 24.92
CA ASN A 53 -3.37 1.65 25.46
C ASN A 53 -4.01 2.63 24.44
N ILE A 54 -4.96 2.16 23.69
CA ILE A 54 -5.65 2.94 22.64
C ILE A 54 -6.24 4.23 23.21
N LYS A 55 -6.98 4.15 24.35
CA LYS A 55 -7.68 5.30 24.93
C LYS A 55 -6.72 6.43 25.33
N LYS A 56 -5.65 6.08 26.05
CA LYS A 56 -4.63 7.05 26.50
C LYS A 56 -3.92 7.69 25.31
N THR A 57 -3.55 6.88 24.31
CA THR A 57 -2.87 7.37 23.12
C THR A 57 -3.73 8.31 22.29
N LEU A 58 -5.05 7.99 22.15
CA LEU A 58 -5.98 8.88 21.45
C LEU A 58 -6.21 10.20 22.16
N GLN A 59 -6.27 10.20 23.51
CA GLN A 59 -6.38 11.43 24.30
C GLN A 59 -5.19 12.37 24.12
N ASN A 60 -4.00 11.80 23.84
CA ASN A 60 -2.76 12.55 23.65
C ASN A 60 -2.32 12.58 22.18
N TYR A 61 -3.22 12.28 21.24
CA TYR A 61 -2.84 12.09 19.82
C TYR A 61 -2.18 13.32 19.20
N GLU A 62 -2.60 14.51 19.57
CA GLU A 62 -2.03 15.78 19.07
C GLU A 62 -0.56 15.93 19.45
N SER A 63 -0.11 15.39 20.59
CA SER A 63 1.28 15.50 21.04
C SER A 63 2.27 14.79 20.13
N TYR A 64 1.82 13.84 19.31
CA TYR A 64 2.66 13.16 18.32
C TYR A 64 2.90 13.99 17.05
N GLY A 65 2.25 15.16 16.92
CA GLY A 65 2.34 16.00 15.72
C GLY A 65 1.75 15.35 14.46
N HIS A 66 0.96 14.30 14.63
CA HIS A 66 0.39 13.53 13.53
C HIS A 66 -0.79 14.28 12.90
N ARG A 67 -0.74 14.49 11.58
CA ARG A 67 -1.73 15.29 10.82
C ARG A 67 -2.85 14.46 10.20
N HIS A 68 -2.78 13.14 10.31
CA HIS A 68 -3.71 12.22 9.67
C HIS A 68 -4.64 11.56 10.69
N SER A 69 -5.78 11.05 10.22
CA SER A 69 -6.69 10.27 11.06
C SER A 69 -5.98 9.05 11.67
N PRO A 70 -6.19 8.74 12.96
CA PRO A 70 -5.59 7.61 13.64
C PRO A 70 -6.15 6.25 13.19
N ILE A 71 -7.23 6.22 12.40
CA ILE A 71 -7.96 4.97 12.07
C ILE A 71 -7.04 3.89 11.52
N TYR A 72 -6.17 4.26 10.56
CA TYR A 72 -5.25 3.30 9.97
C TYR A 72 -4.17 2.84 10.96
N LEU A 73 -3.67 3.73 11.81
CA LEU A 73 -2.69 3.40 12.84
C LEU A 73 -3.30 2.48 13.91
N ILE A 74 -4.58 2.70 14.28
CA ILE A 74 -5.34 1.80 15.15
C ILE A 74 -5.42 0.41 14.50
N PHE A 75 -5.77 0.34 13.21
CA PHE A 75 -5.82 -0.95 12.50
C PHE A 75 -4.48 -1.68 12.56
N LEU A 76 -3.35 -1.01 12.27
CA LEU A 76 -2.02 -1.62 12.35
C LEU A 76 -1.65 -1.99 13.79
N SER A 77 -2.06 -1.21 14.79
CA SER A 77 -1.78 -1.49 16.21
C SER A 77 -2.46 -2.75 16.71
N LEU A 78 -3.59 -3.16 16.14
CA LEU A 78 -4.23 -4.44 16.46
C LEU A 78 -3.34 -5.62 16.10
N PHE A 79 -2.66 -5.58 14.94
CA PHE A 79 -1.70 -6.60 14.54
C PHE A 79 -0.47 -6.61 15.47
N LYS A 80 -0.01 -5.44 15.87
CA LYS A 80 1.06 -5.32 16.87
C LYS A 80 0.65 -5.96 18.20
N LYS A 81 -0.58 -5.70 18.66
CA LYS A 81 -1.12 -6.22 19.92
C LYS A 81 -1.23 -7.75 19.94
N ILE A 82 -1.50 -8.40 18.79
CA ILE A 82 -1.52 -9.87 18.68
C ILE A 82 -0.14 -10.47 18.43
N GLY A 83 0.94 -9.68 18.53
CA GLY A 83 2.32 -10.15 18.51
C GLY A 83 3.00 -10.15 17.14
N LEU A 84 2.42 -9.55 16.09
CA LEU A 84 3.14 -9.42 14.82
C LEU A 84 4.37 -8.51 14.98
N SER A 85 5.48 -8.93 14.36
CA SER A 85 6.67 -8.09 14.26
C SER A 85 6.41 -6.88 13.38
N ILE A 86 7.26 -5.86 13.47
CA ILE A 86 7.17 -4.65 12.65
C ILE A 86 7.32 -4.98 11.18
N GLU A 87 8.24 -5.86 10.85
CA GLU A 87 8.50 -6.33 9.49
C GLU A 87 7.27 -7.02 8.92
N ASN A 88 6.58 -7.84 9.72
CA ASN A 88 5.34 -8.50 9.31
C ASN A 88 4.20 -7.50 9.09
N ILE A 89 4.10 -6.44 9.90
CA ILE A 89 3.12 -5.36 9.70
C ILE A 89 3.44 -4.59 8.41
N ARG A 90 4.70 -4.27 8.14
CA ARG A 90 5.13 -3.65 6.90
C ARG A 90 4.82 -4.54 5.70
N PHE A 91 5.12 -5.84 5.81
CA PHE A 91 4.84 -6.81 4.75
C PHE A 91 3.33 -6.98 4.48
N LEU A 92 2.52 -6.98 5.54
CA LEU A 92 1.05 -6.95 5.42
C LEU A 92 0.60 -5.72 4.63
N HIS A 93 1.11 -4.52 5.00
CA HIS A 93 0.77 -3.28 4.30
C HIS A 93 1.19 -3.32 2.83
N LEU A 94 2.39 -3.83 2.53
CA LEU A 94 2.86 -4.00 1.15
C LEU A 94 1.86 -4.84 0.34
N ASN A 95 1.36 -5.93 0.90
CA ASN A 95 0.37 -6.78 0.20
C ASN A 95 -0.99 -6.07 0.07
N LEU A 96 -1.42 -5.30 1.08
CA LEU A 96 -2.63 -4.47 0.98
C LEU A 96 -2.51 -3.42 -0.13
N SER A 97 -1.31 -2.90 -0.38
CA SER A 97 -1.07 -1.92 -1.45
C SER A 97 -1.42 -2.43 -2.85
N LEU A 98 -1.38 -3.75 -3.07
CA LEU A 98 -1.74 -4.36 -4.36
C LEU A 98 -3.21 -4.12 -4.72
N PHE A 99 -4.08 -3.92 -3.74
CA PHE A 99 -5.48 -3.56 -3.98
C PHE A 99 -5.62 -2.24 -4.74
N LEU A 100 -4.65 -1.32 -4.62
CA LEU A 100 -4.64 -0.10 -5.42
C LEU A 100 -4.62 -0.43 -6.91
N ILE A 101 -3.72 -1.31 -7.35
CA ILE A 101 -3.54 -1.69 -8.75
C ILE A 101 -4.78 -2.42 -9.24
N PHE A 102 -5.31 -3.33 -8.42
CA PHE A 102 -6.51 -4.10 -8.73
C PHE A 102 -7.73 -3.18 -8.94
N PHE A 103 -8.04 -2.30 -7.99
CA PHE A 103 -9.19 -1.41 -8.10
C PHE A 103 -8.99 -0.35 -9.18
N PHE A 104 -7.77 0.15 -9.37
CA PHE A 104 -7.48 1.06 -10.48
C PHE A 104 -7.76 0.39 -11.83
N TYR A 105 -7.31 -0.85 -12.03
CA TYR A 105 -7.64 -1.62 -13.24
C TYR A 105 -9.15 -1.79 -13.42
N LYS A 106 -9.88 -2.09 -12.34
CA LYS A 106 -11.35 -2.21 -12.39
C LYS A 106 -12.02 -0.91 -12.81
N CYS A 107 -11.61 0.23 -12.23
CA CYS A 107 -12.11 1.55 -12.61
C CYS A 107 -11.81 1.88 -14.09
N LEU A 108 -10.61 1.54 -14.57
CA LEU A 108 -10.26 1.74 -15.98
C LEU A 108 -11.16 0.93 -16.93
N ILE A 109 -11.43 -0.34 -16.62
CA ILE A 109 -12.34 -1.17 -17.43
C ILE A 109 -13.75 -0.57 -17.48
N LEU A 110 -14.27 -0.06 -16.37
CA LEU A 110 -15.59 0.57 -16.33
C LEU A 110 -15.65 1.87 -17.13
N ARG A 111 -14.56 2.65 -17.10
CA ARG A 111 -14.52 3.95 -17.75
C ARG A 111 -14.22 3.87 -19.26
N PHE A 112 -13.42 2.89 -19.67
CA PHE A 112 -12.86 2.77 -21.03
C PHE A 112 -13.22 1.42 -21.64
N ASP A 113 -14.52 1.18 -21.83
CA ASP A 113 -15.08 -0.06 -22.37
C ASP A 113 -14.61 -0.42 -23.79
N LYS A 114 -14.27 0.61 -24.60
CA LYS A 114 -13.80 0.47 -25.99
C LYS A 114 -12.28 0.22 -26.12
N ILE A 115 -11.53 0.36 -25.02
CA ILE A 115 -10.08 0.16 -25.04
C ILE A 115 -9.77 -1.32 -24.72
N GLU A 116 -8.75 -1.84 -25.38
CA GLU A 116 -8.31 -3.22 -25.13
C GLU A 116 -7.92 -3.44 -23.66
N LYS A 117 -8.52 -4.46 -23.04
CA LYS A 117 -8.30 -4.77 -21.60
C LYS A 117 -6.84 -4.99 -21.24
N ASN A 118 -6.04 -5.53 -22.19
CA ASN A 118 -4.62 -5.75 -21.98
C ASN A 118 -3.85 -4.44 -21.86
N LEU A 119 -4.22 -3.41 -22.63
CA LEU A 119 -3.63 -2.09 -22.52
C LEU A 119 -3.99 -1.41 -21.19
N LEU A 120 -5.25 -1.57 -20.74
CA LEU A 120 -5.67 -1.07 -19.42
C LEU A 120 -4.96 -1.79 -18.28
N LEU A 121 -4.70 -3.09 -18.43
CA LEU A 121 -3.90 -3.85 -17.46
C LEU A 121 -2.46 -3.34 -17.42
N LEU A 122 -1.82 -3.14 -18.58
CA LEU A 122 -0.46 -2.60 -18.66
C LEU A 122 -0.37 -1.21 -18.00
N LEU A 123 -1.37 -0.35 -18.26
CA LEU A 123 -1.46 0.97 -17.62
C LEU A 123 -1.58 0.85 -16.09
N SER A 124 -2.35 -0.12 -15.60
CA SER A 124 -2.47 -0.36 -14.14
C SER A 124 -1.17 -0.90 -13.55
N LEU A 125 -0.48 -1.78 -14.25
CA LEU A 125 0.80 -2.34 -13.81
C LEU A 125 1.92 -1.28 -13.80
N SER A 126 1.81 -0.20 -14.60
CA SER A 126 2.80 0.88 -14.58
C SER A 126 2.90 1.59 -13.22
N ILE A 127 1.89 1.46 -12.35
CA ILE A 127 1.92 1.97 -10.97
C ILE A 127 3.10 1.39 -10.19
N PHE A 128 3.49 0.12 -10.42
CA PHE A 128 4.65 -0.48 -9.80
C PHE A 128 5.97 0.26 -10.08
N LEU A 129 6.04 1.01 -11.17
CA LEU A 129 7.22 1.80 -11.56
C LEU A 129 7.24 3.18 -10.90
N SER A 130 6.15 3.59 -10.24
CA SER A 130 6.07 4.88 -9.55
C SER A 130 6.95 4.85 -8.29
N PRO A 131 7.96 5.74 -8.17
CA PRO A 131 8.77 5.85 -6.95
C PRO A 131 7.93 6.13 -5.71
N THR A 132 6.90 6.98 -5.84
CA THR A 132 5.99 7.31 -4.74
C THR A 132 5.18 6.09 -4.31
N PHE A 133 4.58 5.35 -5.26
CA PHE A 133 3.85 4.12 -4.92
C PHE A 133 4.76 3.12 -4.21
N ARG A 134 5.96 2.84 -4.74
CA ARG A 134 6.90 1.89 -4.15
C ARG A 134 7.25 2.27 -2.72
N SER A 135 7.62 3.52 -2.49
CA SER A 135 7.94 4.00 -1.15
C SER A 135 6.75 3.89 -0.18
N LEU A 136 5.54 4.30 -0.61
CA LEU A 136 4.34 4.22 0.23
C LEU A 136 3.82 2.79 0.41
N ALA A 137 4.17 1.85 -0.44
CA ALA A 137 3.85 0.43 -0.29
C ALA A 137 4.81 -0.29 0.67
N ILE A 138 6.10 0.07 0.65
CA ILE A 138 7.14 -0.51 1.51
C ILE A 138 7.09 0.08 2.93
N TRP A 139 6.82 1.39 3.03
CA TRP A 139 6.68 2.10 4.29
C TRP A 139 5.20 2.41 4.53
N PRO A 140 4.55 1.76 5.51
CA PRO A 140 3.11 1.88 5.73
C PRO A 140 2.64 3.33 5.79
N SER A 141 1.64 3.65 5.00
CA SER A 141 1.10 5.00 4.89
C SER A 141 -0.43 4.99 4.79
N SER A 142 -1.07 5.81 5.62
CA SER A 142 -2.51 6.04 5.55
C SER A 142 -2.97 6.64 4.21
N ARG A 143 -2.08 7.38 3.52
CA ARG A 143 -2.35 7.99 2.20
C ARG A 143 -2.66 6.93 1.14
N LEU A 144 -1.86 5.84 1.12
CA LEU A 144 -2.08 4.76 0.17
C LEU A 144 -3.42 4.05 0.42
N ILE A 145 -3.74 3.78 1.67
CA ILE A 145 -4.99 3.15 2.07
C ILE A 145 -6.18 4.06 1.74
N GLY A 146 -6.06 5.37 1.99
CA GLY A 146 -7.07 6.36 1.59
C GLY A 146 -7.33 6.35 0.08
N LEU A 147 -6.28 6.22 -0.74
CA LEU A 147 -6.42 6.13 -2.19
C LEU A 147 -7.11 4.83 -2.63
N ILE A 148 -6.85 3.71 -1.95
CA ILE A 148 -7.56 2.45 -2.20
C ILE A 148 -9.06 2.61 -1.92
N PHE A 149 -9.45 3.18 -0.78
CA PHE A 149 -10.86 3.42 -0.46
C PHE A 149 -11.52 4.40 -1.43
N PHE A 150 -10.80 5.42 -1.88
CA PHE A 150 -11.28 6.32 -2.93
C PHE A 150 -11.58 5.55 -4.24
N LEU A 151 -10.68 4.69 -4.69
CA LEU A 151 -10.92 3.85 -5.88
C LEU A 151 -12.10 2.90 -5.70
N ILE A 152 -12.26 2.31 -4.51
CA ILE A 152 -13.42 1.45 -4.20
C ILE A 152 -14.72 2.25 -4.28
N SER A 153 -14.73 3.50 -3.84
CA SER A 153 -15.93 4.36 -3.88
C SER A 153 -16.35 4.79 -5.29
N ILE A 154 -15.41 4.76 -6.24
CA ILE A 154 -15.67 5.07 -7.66
C ILE A 154 -16.13 3.81 -8.42
N TYR A 155 -15.63 2.63 -8.02
CA TYR A 155 -15.97 1.34 -8.61
C TYR A 155 -17.41 0.93 -8.31
#